data_c33aef4015317287eb5566f6edb0dce0
#
_entry.id   c33aef4015317287eb5566f6edb0dce0
#
_cell.length_a   1.000
_cell.length_b   1.000
_cell.length_c   1.000
_cell.angle_alpha   90.00
_cell.angle_beta   90.00
_cell.angle_gamma   90.00
#
_symmetry.space_group_name_H-M   'P 1'
#
loop_
_entity.id
_entity.type
_entity.pdbx_description
1 polymer ?
#
loop_
_entity_poly.entity_id
_entity_poly.type
_entity_poly.pdbx_seq_one_letter_code
_entity_poly.pdbx_strand_id
1 'polypeptide(L)'
;MKDSRPPHPHLDPRQPRDATTSRSNPPVFAWKPRDGQRRFHLQVARNPEFSDLLIDRNDLQDPLHLPERALPPDTYWWRWSADGETSQVFTLTIGEDAVIAEIPSAATWLERLHEHHPRIYLSPEAIPGLRAAPPPQWPALRNEAEAQM
;
A
#
# COMPACT_ATOMS: atom_id res chain seq x y z
N MET A 1 2.29 -27.95 -16.74
CA MET A 1 1.57 -27.35 -17.88
C MET A 1 1.83 -25.85 -17.83
N LYS A 2 2.71 -25.33 -18.69
CA LYS A 2 2.98 -23.88 -18.74
C LYS A 2 1.73 -23.19 -19.28
N ASP A 3 1.12 -22.33 -18.45
CA ASP A 3 0.06 -21.45 -18.94
C ASP A 3 0.66 -20.49 -19.95
N SER A 4 0.39 -20.74 -21.22
CA SER A 4 0.93 -19.98 -22.37
C SER A 4 0.10 -18.73 -22.73
N ARG A 5 -0.81 -18.31 -21.84
CA ARG A 5 -1.49 -17.04 -22.01
C ARG A 5 -0.53 -15.89 -21.71
N PRO A 6 -0.39 -14.91 -22.63
CA PRO A 6 0.33 -13.69 -22.29
C PRO A 6 -0.34 -13.05 -21.05
N PRO A 7 0.43 -12.61 -20.06
CA PRO A 7 -0.14 -11.96 -18.89
C PRO A 7 -0.96 -10.76 -19.34
N HIS A 8 -2.21 -10.69 -18.92
CA HIS A 8 -3.06 -9.54 -19.16
C HIS A 8 -2.35 -8.32 -18.57
N PRO A 9 -2.10 -7.24 -19.33
CA PRO A 9 -1.30 -6.10 -18.84
C PRO A 9 -1.89 -5.44 -17.58
N HIS A 10 -3.17 -5.68 -17.29
CA HIS A 10 -3.84 -5.21 -16.06
C HIS A 10 -3.74 -6.18 -14.88
N LEU A 11 -3.17 -7.37 -15.08
CA LEU A 11 -3.09 -8.43 -14.08
C LEU A 11 -1.64 -8.84 -13.77
N ASP A 12 -0.66 -8.03 -14.15
CA ASP A 12 0.71 -8.25 -13.68
C ASP A 12 0.73 -8.00 -12.16
N PRO A 13 0.89 -9.05 -11.35
CA PRO A 13 0.88 -8.92 -9.90
C PRO A 13 2.13 -8.23 -9.36
N ARG A 14 3.11 -7.93 -10.23
CA ARG A 14 4.33 -7.24 -9.80
C ARG A 14 4.10 -5.75 -9.68
N GLN A 15 4.47 -5.25 -8.53
CA GLN A 15 4.50 -3.82 -8.23
C GLN A 15 5.83 -3.51 -7.53
N PRO A 16 6.55 -2.45 -7.91
CA PRO A 16 6.35 -1.66 -9.13
C PRO A 16 6.63 -2.50 -10.38
N ARG A 17 6.03 -2.14 -11.51
CA ARG A 17 6.40 -2.72 -12.80
C ARG A 17 7.81 -2.29 -13.17
N ASP A 18 8.50 -3.15 -13.91
CA ASP A 18 9.84 -2.83 -14.39
C ASP A 18 9.86 -1.56 -15.26
N ALA A 19 10.91 -0.77 -15.09
CA ALA A 19 11.15 0.49 -15.82
C ALA A 19 9.99 1.50 -15.72
N THR A 20 9.29 1.55 -14.57
CA THR A 20 8.19 2.50 -14.37
C THR A 20 8.58 3.64 -13.43
N THR A 21 7.90 4.78 -13.58
CA THR A 21 7.93 5.87 -12.61
C THR A 21 6.74 5.72 -11.66
N SER A 22 7.00 5.65 -10.36
CA SER A 22 5.94 5.58 -9.35
C SER A 22 5.26 6.93 -9.18
N ARG A 23 3.92 6.90 -9.12
CA ARG A 23 3.11 8.07 -8.80
C ARG A 23 2.90 8.28 -7.31
N SER A 24 3.11 7.24 -6.51
CA SER A 24 3.00 7.28 -5.04
C SER A 24 4.32 6.93 -4.40
N ASN A 25 4.60 7.52 -3.24
CA ASN A 25 5.79 7.32 -2.47
C ASN A 25 5.43 7.21 -0.97
N PRO A 26 5.71 6.10 -0.28
CA PRO A 26 6.50 4.95 -0.76
C PRO A 26 5.77 4.10 -1.80
N PRO A 27 6.52 3.41 -2.69
CA PRO A 27 5.95 2.42 -3.60
C PRO A 27 5.60 1.13 -2.86
N VAL A 28 4.61 0.42 -3.35
CA VAL A 28 4.31 -0.95 -2.89
C VAL A 28 5.18 -1.93 -3.66
N PHE A 29 5.92 -2.79 -2.97
CA PHE A 29 6.62 -3.93 -3.56
C PHE A 29 5.77 -5.17 -3.41
N ALA A 30 5.33 -5.75 -4.50
CA ALA A 30 4.53 -6.97 -4.52
C ALA A 30 4.92 -7.85 -5.70
N TRP A 31 4.79 -9.17 -5.56
CA TRP A 31 5.10 -10.13 -6.61
C TRP A 31 4.25 -11.39 -6.46
N LYS A 32 4.19 -12.18 -7.52
CA LYS A 32 3.53 -13.47 -7.47
C LYS A 32 4.53 -14.54 -6.99
N PRO A 33 4.28 -15.18 -5.85
CA PRO A 33 5.10 -16.29 -5.40
C PRO A 33 4.85 -17.54 -6.25
N ARG A 34 5.77 -18.51 -6.20
CA ARG A 34 5.50 -19.88 -6.65
C ARG A 34 4.78 -20.65 -5.55
N ASP A 35 4.08 -21.70 -5.94
CA ASP A 35 3.39 -22.56 -4.99
C ASP A 35 4.36 -23.15 -3.96
N GLY A 36 4.00 -23.05 -2.70
CA GLY A 36 4.78 -23.57 -1.57
C GLY A 36 5.79 -22.58 -0.96
N GLN A 37 6.13 -21.49 -1.62
CA GLN A 37 7.02 -20.47 -1.06
C GLN A 37 6.37 -19.75 0.13
N ARG A 38 7.10 -19.60 1.23
CA ARG A 38 6.57 -19.07 2.51
C ARG A 38 7.39 -17.96 3.13
N ARG A 39 8.63 -17.81 2.71
CA ARG A 39 9.54 -16.78 3.24
C ARG A 39 10.23 -16.09 2.10
N PHE A 40 10.22 -14.77 2.18
CA PHE A 40 10.72 -13.95 1.09
C PHE A 40 11.76 -12.97 1.61
N HIS A 41 12.72 -12.69 0.75
CA HIS A 41 13.72 -11.68 0.94
C HIS A 41 13.58 -10.63 -0.15
N LEU A 42 13.30 -9.39 0.23
CA LEU A 42 13.24 -8.23 -0.67
C LEU A 42 14.49 -7.40 -0.50
N GLN A 43 15.10 -7.03 -1.61
CA GLN A 43 16.21 -6.09 -1.66
C GLN A 43 15.86 -4.93 -2.61
N VAL A 44 16.12 -3.70 -2.15
CA VAL A 44 16.02 -2.47 -2.95
C VAL A 44 17.32 -1.70 -2.77
N ALA A 45 17.96 -1.33 -3.87
CA ALA A 45 19.26 -0.69 -3.89
C ALA A 45 19.28 0.56 -4.78
N ARG A 46 20.27 1.42 -4.56
CA ARG A 46 20.55 2.57 -5.42
C ARG A 46 21.47 2.23 -6.60
N ASN A 47 21.91 0.98 -6.72
CA ASN A 47 22.74 0.52 -7.83
C ASN A 47 22.39 -0.91 -8.23
N PRO A 48 22.68 -1.29 -9.49
CA PRO A 48 22.33 -2.63 -10.00
C PRO A 48 23.15 -3.77 -9.37
N GLU A 49 24.27 -3.48 -8.73
CA GLU A 49 25.14 -4.43 -8.05
C GLU A 49 24.64 -4.78 -6.65
N PHE A 50 23.64 -4.06 -6.13
CA PHE A 50 23.08 -4.22 -4.77
C PHE A 50 24.14 -4.01 -3.66
N SER A 51 25.12 -3.16 -3.91
CA SER A 51 26.14 -2.77 -2.90
C SER A 51 25.69 -1.61 -2.02
N ASP A 52 24.71 -0.79 -2.48
CA ASP A 52 24.07 0.30 -1.71
C ASP A 52 22.60 -0.04 -1.47
N LEU A 53 22.36 -0.88 -0.47
CA LEU A 53 21.03 -1.35 -0.10
C LEU A 53 20.29 -0.29 0.70
N LEU A 54 19.09 0.06 0.24
CA LEU A 54 18.16 0.93 0.95
C LEU A 54 17.14 0.11 1.77
N ILE A 55 16.70 -1.01 1.21
CA ILE A 55 15.81 -1.96 1.88
C ILE A 55 16.42 -3.35 1.74
N ASP A 56 16.54 -4.04 2.86
CA ASP A 56 17.01 -5.42 2.95
C ASP A 56 16.12 -6.17 3.97
N ARG A 57 15.07 -6.82 3.49
CA ARG A 57 14.07 -7.49 4.33
C ARG A 57 14.04 -8.97 4.01
N ASN A 58 14.61 -9.78 4.89
CA ASN A 58 14.76 -11.23 4.74
C ASN A 58 13.75 -12.06 5.53
N ASP A 59 12.77 -11.43 6.15
CA ASP A 59 11.82 -12.01 7.10
C ASP A 59 10.35 -11.92 6.66
N LEU A 60 10.11 -11.59 5.37
CA LEU A 60 8.76 -11.38 4.87
C LEU A 60 7.99 -12.71 4.79
N GLN A 61 6.80 -12.75 5.39
CA GLN A 61 5.90 -13.90 5.35
C GLN A 61 4.99 -13.87 4.11
N ASP A 62 4.76 -12.67 3.59
CA ASP A 62 3.93 -12.41 2.43
C ASP A 62 4.76 -11.86 1.27
N PRO A 63 4.38 -12.10 0.01
CA PRO A 63 5.05 -11.56 -1.17
C PRO A 63 4.69 -10.09 -1.39
N LEU A 64 4.76 -9.31 -0.31
CA LEU A 64 4.34 -7.92 -0.23
C LEU A 64 5.20 -7.16 0.78
N HIS A 65 5.63 -5.96 0.42
CA HIS A 65 6.24 -5.03 1.35
C HIS A 65 5.84 -3.59 1.01
N LEU A 66 5.39 -2.86 2.03
CA LEU A 66 5.15 -1.44 1.95
C LEU A 66 6.14 -0.74 2.88
N PRO A 67 7.07 0.06 2.35
CA PRO A 67 7.98 0.83 3.18
C PRO A 67 7.20 1.83 4.05
N GLU A 68 7.63 2.02 5.27
CA GLU A 68 6.99 2.94 6.23
C GLU A 68 7.18 4.40 5.84
N ARG A 69 8.29 4.70 5.17
CA ARG A 69 8.68 6.06 4.80
C ARG A 69 8.89 6.21 3.31
N ALA A 70 8.62 7.41 2.83
CA ALA A 70 8.92 7.79 1.46
C ALA A 70 10.42 7.60 1.14
N LEU A 71 10.69 7.17 -0.08
CA LEU A 71 12.05 7.04 -0.59
C LEU A 71 12.46 8.36 -1.25
N PRO A 72 13.74 8.77 -1.17
CA PRO A 72 14.22 9.93 -1.92
C PRO A 72 13.92 9.81 -3.43
N PRO A 73 13.70 10.92 -4.16
CA PRO A 73 13.59 10.87 -5.61
C PRO A 73 14.89 10.34 -6.22
N ASP A 74 14.81 9.19 -6.91
CA ASP A 74 15.95 8.51 -7.55
C ASP A 74 15.47 7.34 -8.40
N THR A 75 16.40 6.66 -9.07
CA THR A 75 16.18 5.37 -9.70
C THR A 75 16.70 4.26 -8.80
N TYR A 76 15.86 3.27 -8.59
CA TYR A 76 16.12 2.14 -7.71
C TYR A 76 16.10 0.85 -8.49
N TRP A 77 16.91 -0.13 -8.02
CA TRP A 77 16.93 -1.52 -8.47
C TRP A 77 16.35 -2.38 -7.37
N TRP A 78 15.45 -3.29 -7.72
CA TRP A 78 14.87 -4.17 -6.73
C TRP A 78 14.75 -5.60 -7.24
N ARG A 79 14.82 -6.53 -6.33
CA ARG A 79 14.64 -7.96 -6.57
C ARG A 79 14.09 -8.62 -5.32
N TRP A 80 13.59 -9.81 -5.50
CA TRP A 80 13.18 -10.67 -4.40
C TRP A 80 13.76 -12.06 -4.57
N SER A 81 13.89 -12.82 -3.46
CA SER A 81 14.28 -14.21 -3.47
C SER A 81 13.44 -15.01 -2.49
N ALA A 82 13.30 -16.31 -2.74
CA ALA A 82 12.66 -17.28 -1.88
C ALA A 82 13.24 -18.66 -2.17
N ASP A 83 13.47 -19.46 -1.12
CA ASP A 83 13.96 -20.84 -1.22
C ASP A 83 15.25 -20.99 -2.05
N GLY A 84 16.15 -20.00 -1.96
CA GLY A 84 17.42 -19.99 -2.68
C GLY A 84 17.33 -19.54 -4.15
N GLU A 85 16.13 -19.26 -4.66
CA GLU A 85 15.95 -18.70 -6.00
C GLU A 85 15.78 -17.18 -5.92
N THR A 86 16.41 -16.47 -6.85
CA THR A 86 16.34 -15.01 -6.96
C THR A 86 15.61 -14.62 -8.24
N SER A 87 14.76 -13.61 -8.17
CA SER A 87 14.10 -13.03 -9.34
C SER A 87 15.11 -12.32 -10.25
N GLN A 88 14.68 -11.94 -11.43
CA GLN A 88 15.39 -10.92 -12.19
C GLN A 88 15.39 -9.59 -11.41
N VAL A 89 16.28 -8.70 -11.80
CA VAL A 89 16.34 -7.34 -11.29
C VAL A 89 15.33 -6.47 -12.04
N PHE A 90 14.61 -5.66 -11.30
CA PHE A 90 13.64 -4.68 -11.81
C PHE A 90 14.11 -3.28 -11.46
N THR A 91 13.70 -2.29 -12.25
CA THR A 91 13.97 -0.88 -12.01
C THR A 91 12.71 -0.11 -11.70
N LEU A 92 12.87 0.93 -10.89
CA LEU A 92 11.81 1.83 -10.45
C LEU A 92 12.39 3.24 -10.34
N THR A 93 11.69 4.23 -10.89
CA THR A 93 12.03 5.64 -10.68
C THR A 93 10.99 6.28 -9.76
N ILE A 94 11.44 7.06 -8.81
CA ILE A 94 10.61 7.94 -7.98
C ILE A 94 10.93 9.37 -8.38
N GLY A 95 9.92 10.07 -8.93
CA GLY A 95 10.04 11.47 -9.32
C GLY A 95 9.84 12.41 -8.12
N GLU A 96 10.26 13.65 -8.27
CA GLU A 96 10.02 14.71 -7.28
C GLU A 96 8.53 15.04 -7.10
N ASP A 97 7.73 14.75 -8.11
CA ASP A 97 6.28 14.96 -8.15
C ASP A 97 5.46 13.77 -7.59
N ALA A 98 6.11 12.72 -7.11
CA ALA A 98 5.43 11.58 -6.53
C ALA A 98 4.64 11.99 -5.28
N VAL A 99 3.37 11.56 -5.21
CA VAL A 99 2.50 11.85 -4.08
C VAL A 99 2.99 11.08 -2.85
N ILE A 100 3.31 11.80 -1.79
CA ILE A 100 3.71 11.20 -0.51
C ILE A 100 2.48 10.59 0.15
N ALA A 101 2.52 9.27 0.37
CA ALA A 101 1.43 8.48 0.96
C ALA A 101 1.97 7.54 2.05
N GLU A 102 2.68 8.11 3.01
CA GLU A 102 3.18 7.36 4.17
C GLU A 102 2.02 6.89 5.05
N ILE A 103 2.08 5.62 5.45
CA ILE A 103 1.12 5.09 6.41
C ILE A 103 1.62 5.42 7.82
N PRO A 104 0.87 6.20 8.59
CA PRO A 104 1.22 6.50 9.97
C PRO A 104 1.32 5.21 10.80
N SER A 105 2.21 5.20 11.80
CA SER A 105 2.29 4.10 12.75
C SER A 105 0.96 3.88 13.47
N ALA A 106 0.74 2.68 13.99
CA ALA A 106 -0.46 2.38 14.78
C ALA A 106 -0.61 3.34 15.96
N ALA A 107 0.48 3.73 16.61
CA ALA A 107 0.48 4.71 17.71
C ALA A 107 -0.02 6.07 17.23
N THR A 108 0.51 6.58 16.10
CA THR A 108 0.06 7.84 15.50
C THR A 108 -1.40 7.79 15.06
N TRP A 109 -1.88 6.63 14.57
CA TRP A 109 -3.28 6.42 14.26
C TRP A 109 -4.15 6.50 15.52
N LEU A 110 -3.73 5.83 16.61
CA LEU A 110 -4.46 5.86 17.89
C LEU A 110 -4.52 7.27 18.49
N GLU A 111 -3.44 8.04 18.42
CA GLU A 111 -3.41 9.44 18.88
C GLU A 111 -4.36 10.35 18.10
N ARG A 112 -4.65 10.04 16.84
CA ARG A 112 -5.58 10.79 15.99
C ARG A 112 -7.05 10.37 16.14
N LEU A 113 -7.30 9.24 16.79
CA LEU A 113 -8.65 8.80 17.06
C LEU A 113 -9.26 9.64 18.21
N HIS A 114 -10.47 10.12 18.01
CA HIS A 114 -11.21 10.78 19.10
C HIS A 114 -11.42 9.79 20.26
N GLU A 115 -11.26 10.27 21.48
CA GLU A 115 -11.46 9.47 22.69
C GLU A 115 -12.91 9.00 22.86
N HIS A 116 -13.86 9.77 22.31
CA HIS A 116 -15.29 9.52 22.44
C HIS A 116 -15.91 9.02 21.12
N HIS A 117 -16.93 8.20 21.24
CA HIS A 117 -17.75 7.76 20.10
C HIS A 117 -18.78 8.84 19.67
N PRO A 118 -19.15 8.93 18.40
CA PRO A 118 -18.68 8.10 17.26
C PRO A 118 -17.32 8.54 16.75
N ARG A 119 -16.52 7.56 16.21
CA ARG A 119 -15.11 7.80 15.78
C ARG A 119 -14.87 7.66 14.28
N ILE A 120 -15.78 6.98 13.57
CA ILE A 120 -15.47 6.53 12.20
C ILE A 120 -15.87 7.56 11.15
N TYR A 121 -17.10 8.08 11.22
CA TYR A 121 -17.63 9.01 10.21
C TYR A 121 -17.89 10.41 10.72
N LEU A 122 -18.01 10.57 12.04
CA LEU A 122 -18.33 11.82 12.68
C LEU A 122 -17.55 11.97 13.97
N SER A 123 -17.05 13.18 14.23
CA SER A 123 -16.58 13.52 15.56
C SER A 123 -17.78 13.98 16.42
N PRO A 124 -17.71 13.82 17.74
CA PRO A 124 -18.75 14.32 18.66
C PRO A 124 -19.09 15.80 18.42
N GLU A 125 -18.10 16.61 18.06
CA GLU A 125 -18.25 18.05 17.81
C GLU A 125 -19.03 18.35 16.53
N ALA A 126 -19.02 17.45 15.54
CA ALA A 126 -19.76 17.61 14.30
C ALA A 126 -21.26 17.33 14.45
N ILE A 127 -21.67 16.57 15.48
CA ILE A 127 -23.06 16.16 15.69
C ILE A 127 -24.02 17.35 15.87
N PRO A 128 -23.70 18.38 16.67
CA PRO A 128 -24.58 19.54 16.79
C PRO A 128 -24.83 20.25 15.47
N GLY A 129 -23.79 20.41 14.63
CA GLY A 129 -23.92 21.01 13.31
C GLY A 129 -24.82 20.22 12.37
N LEU A 130 -24.70 18.88 12.38
CA LEU A 130 -25.57 18.01 11.59
C LEU A 130 -27.03 18.00 12.05
N ARG A 131 -27.26 18.16 13.35
CA ARG A 131 -28.63 18.30 13.90
C ARG A 131 -29.25 19.63 13.50
N ALA A 132 -28.47 20.70 13.47
CA ALA A 132 -28.95 22.04 13.10
C ALA A 132 -29.21 22.17 11.59
N ALA A 133 -28.43 21.52 10.76
CA ALA A 133 -28.53 21.53 9.30
C ALA A 133 -28.40 20.10 8.74
N PRO A 134 -29.43 19.26 8.91
CA PRO A 134 -29.37 17.88 8.44
C PRO A 134 -29.31 17.81 6.91
N PRO A 135 -28.57 16.84 6.33
CA PRO A 135 -28.54 16.64 4.89
C PRO A 135 -29.95 16.44 4.29
N PRO A 136 -30.18 16.83 3.04
CA PRO A 136 -31.51 16.72 2.40
C PRO A 136 -32.09 15.29 2.40
N GLN A 137 -31.26 14.27 2.42
CA GLN A 137 -31.66 12.84 2.44
C GLN A 137 -32.10 12.37 3.85
N TRP A 138 -31.85 13.13 4.89
CA TRP A 138 -32.07 12.72 6.28
C TRP A 138 -33.50 12.29 6.59
N PRO A 139 -34.55 12.99 6.14
CA PRO A 139 -35.94 12.57 6.39
C PRO A 139 -36.26 11.19 5.80
N ALA A 140 -35.76 10.89 4.58
CA ALA A 140 -36.00 9.61 3.93
C ALA A 140 -35.30 8.47 4.70
N LEU A 141 -34.04 8.66 5.09
CA LEU A 141 -33.27 7.66 5.86
C LEU A 141 -33.90 7.39 7.23
N ARG A 142 -34.40 8.43 7.90
CA ARG A 142 -35.09 8.27 9.18
C ARG A 142 -36.37 7.47 9.06
N ASN A 143 -37.19 7.78 8.06
CA ASN A 143 -38.45 7.06 7.83
C ASN A 143 -38.20 5.58 7.49
N GLU A 144 -37.13 5.29 6.72
CA GLU A 144 -36.77 3.93 6.42
C GLU A 144 -36.29 3.16 7.67
N ALA A 145 -35.49 3.80 8.52
CA ALA A 145 -35.05 3.20 9.77
C ALA A 145 -36.20 2.95 10.76
N GLU A 146 -37.16 3.89 10.86
CA GLU A 146 -38.34 3.73 11.70
C GLU A 146 -39.30 2.65 11.21
N ALA A 147 -39.33 2.40 9.89
CA ALA A 147 -40.14 1.32 9.30
C ALA A 147 -39.58 -0.10 9.53
N GLN A 148 -38.30 -0.20 9.93
CA GLN A 148 -37.63 -1.46 10.21
C GLN A 148 -37.58 -1.85 11.69
N MET A 149 -38.06 -0.98 12.57
CA MET A 149 -38.19 -1.23 14.02
C MET A 149 -39.55 -1.77 14.40
#